data_87978e4afca5bfa172c5e0089d6a5adb
#
_entry.id   87978e4afca5bfa172c5e0089d6a5adb
#
_cell.length_a   1.000
_cell.length_b   1.000
_cell.length_c   1.000
_cell.angle_alpha   90.00
_cell.angle_beta   90.00
_cell.angle_gamma   90.00
#
_symmetry.space_group_name_H-M   'P 1'
#
loop_
_entity.id
_entity.type
_entity.pdbx_description
1 polymer ?
#
loop_
_entity_poly.entity_id
_entity_poly.type
_entity_poly.pdbx_seq_one_letter_code
_entity_poly.pdbx_strand_id
1 'polypeptide(L)'
;MPDYQEIRYEKKRCGALITLNRPDAMNAISRSMIKELHEALDAVEEDKEVRAVVLTGAGRAFSAGMDQGNRAGRRRDIHWPYGIVHDQTAAEVIDSWRIDPRNFRRMWEFGKPIIGAINGWAMGAGSWLSLYTHITLASENAVFAQPEVRHGSNTSFMWTLLGGYKNALRYGLTGDHIDAHEALRIGLVVKVVPADQLLDECFNIVERIAKVPPETVKINLQVATLGLDMMGLRDALTYDKQMSAPAHVMLREELRKP
;
A
#
# COMPACT_ATOMS: atom_id res chain seq x y z
N MET A 1 -12.74 16.14 14.72
CA MET A 1 -11.92 15.31 13.82
C MET A 1 -11.54 16.16 12.63
N PRO A 2 -10.36 15.99 12.04
CA PRO A 2 -10.03 16.66 10.78
C PRO A 2 -11.07 16.34 9.71
N ASP A 3 -11.39 17.32 8.87
CA ASP A 3 -12.29 17.13 7.73
C ASP A 3 -11.47 16.61 6.54
N TYR A 4 -11.34 15.27 6.45
CA TYR A 4 -10.62 14.60 5.38
C TYR A 4 -11.43 14.64 4.08
N GLN A 5 -10.76 14.88 2.95
CA GLN A 5 -11.39 15.01 1.64
C GLN A 5 -11.28 13.72 0.80
N GLU A 6 -10.17 13.00 0.94
CA GLU A 6 -9.85 11.82 0.13
C GLU A 6 -9.84 10.51 0.91
N ILE A 7 -10.01 10.56 2.23
CA ILE A 7 -10.26 9.41 3.08
C ILE A 7 -11.50 9.64 3.95
N ARG A 8 -12.03 8.55 4.53
CA ARG A 8 -12.98 8.61 5.65
C ARG A 8 -12.35 7.96 6.85
N TYR A 9 -12.57 8.54 8.03
CA TYR A 9 -12.14 7.99 9.30
C TYR A 9 -13.33 7.78 10.21
N GLU A 10 -13.49 6.57 10.74
CA GLU A 10 -14.57 6.20 11.65
C GLU A 10 -14.03 5.33 12.78
N LYS A 11 -14.36 5.65 14.03
CA LYS A 11 -14.10 4.76 15.19
C LYS A 11 -15.21 3.70 15.25
N LYS A 12 -14.82 2.43 15.30
CA LYS A 12 -15.76 1.31 15.33
C LYS A 12 -15.17 0.12 16.10
N ARG A 13 -15.92 -0.49 17.01
CA ARG A 13 -15.54 -1.73 17.70
C ARG A 13 -14.10 -1.74 18.24
N CYS A 14 -13.69 -0.83 19.08
CA CYS A 14 -12.31 -0.68 19.59
C CYS A 14 -11.23 -0.48 18.50
N GLY A 15 -11.60 -0.20 17.27
CA GLY A 15 -10.71 0.07 16.15
C GLY A 15 -11.02 1.36 15.43
N ALA A 16 -10.19 1.68 14.46
CA ALA A 16 -10.44 2.74 13.48
C ALA A 16 -10.63 2.12 12.09
N LEU A 17 -11.68 2.52 11.39
CA LEU A 17 -11.86 2.26 9.98
C LEU A 17 -11.35 3.46 9.19
N ILE A 18 -10.35 3.25 8.36
CA ILE A 18 -9.87 4.21 7.37
C ILE A 18 -10.28 3.71 5.99
N THR A 19 -11.07 4.49 5.27
CA THR A 19 -11.53 4.15 3.93
C THR A 19 -10.93 5.13 2.93
N LEU A 20 -10.16 4.65 1.96
CA LEU A 20 -9.73 5.43 0.81
C LEU A 20 -10.97 5.84 0.03
N ASN A 21 -11.20 7.15 -0.19
CA ASN A 21 -12.50 7.67 -0.59
C ASN A 21 -12.44 8.55 -1.84
N ARG A 22 -11.92 8.00 -2.92
CA ARG A 22 -12.00 8.56 -4.28
C ARG A 22 -12.56 7.52 -5.24
N PRO A 23 -13.78 7.00 -5.03
CA PRO A 23 -14.31 5.87 -5.80
C PRO A 23 -14.38 6.13 -7.30
N ASP A 24 -14.64 7.35 -7.73
CA ASP A 24 -14.69 7.74 -9.15
C ASP A 24 -13.31 7.62 -9.83
N ALA A 25 -12.22 7.76 -9.06
CA ALA A 25 -10.84 7.53 -9.50
C ALA A 25 -10.32 6.15 -9.07
N MET A 26 -11.21 5.20 -8.70
CA MET A 26 -10.83 3.89 -8.16
C MET A 26 -9.82 4.00 -7.00
N ASN A 27 -9.98 5.00 -6.15
CA ASN A 27 -9.11 5.29 -5.01
C ASN A 27 -7.64 5.44 -5.40
N ALA A 28 -7.37 6.08 -6.55
CA ALA A 28 -6.01 6.41 -6.95
C ALA A 28 -5.35 7.28 -5.87
N ILE A 29 -4.11 6.91 -5.51
CA ILE A 29 -3.36 7.47 -4.40
C ILE A 29 -2.76 8.80 -4.80
N SER A 30 -3.34 9.90 -4.33
CA SER A 30 -2.83 11.26 -4.48
C SER A 30 -1.89 11.63 -3.33
N ARG A 31 -1.21 12.76 -3.43
CA ARG A 31 -0.43 13.33 -2.32
C ARG A 31 -1.31 13.71 -1.13
N SER A 32 -2.50 14.25 -1.43
CA SER A 32 -3.46 14.61 -0.39
C SER A 32 -3.92 13.38 0.38
N MET A 33 -4.28 12.30 -0.33
CA MET A 33 -4.66 11.04 0.29
C MET A 33 -3.56 10.47 1.19
N ILE A 34 -2.29 10.50 0.73
CA ILE A 34 -1.15 10.04 1.57
C ILE A 34 -1.03 10.88 2.84
N LYS A 35 -1.11 12.21 2.69
CA LYS A 35 -1.04 13.13 3.83
C LYS A 35 -2.16 12.87 4.82
N GLU A 36 -3.41 12.79 4.34
CA GLU A 36 -4.57 12.51 5.18
C GLU A 36 -4.49 11.14 5.87
N LEU A 37 -3.98 10.12 5.15
CA LEU A 37 -3.75 8.79 5.74
C LEU A 37 -2.75 8.87 6.89
N HIS A 38 -1.65 9.61 6.73
CA HIS A 38 -0.67 9.78 7.79
C HIS A 38 -1.22 10.57 8.99
N GLU A 39 -2.00 11.63 8.74
CA GLU A 39 -2.68 12.39 9.80
C GLU A 39 -3.70 11.52 10.55
N ALA A 40 -4.43 10.65 9.84
CA ALA A 40 -5.34 9.71 10.48
C ALA A 40 -4.58 8.66 11.33
N LEU A 41 -3.41 8.21 10.88
CA LEU A 41 -2.56 7.31 11.67
C LEU A 41 -1.98 8.02 12.90
N ASP A 42 -1.62 9.32 12.82
CA ASP A 42 -1.21 10.10 13.99
C ASP A 42 -2.33 10.15 15.04
N ALA A 43 -3.55 10.45 14.60
CA ALA A 43 -4.71 10.46 15.49
C ALA A 43 -4.99 9.09 16.14
N VAL A 44 -4.81 7.99 15.37
CA VAL A 44 -4.92 6.63 15.90
C VAL A 44 -3.83 6.35 16.93
N GLU A 45 -2.61 6.81 16.71
CA GLU A 45 -1.48 6.54 17.61
C GLU A 45 -1.74 7.14 19.00
N GLU A 46 -2.30 8.34 19.06
CA GLU A 46 -2.63 9.05 20.29
C GLU A 46 -3.87 8.47 21.01
N ASP A 47 -4.79 7.86 20.29
CA ASP A 47 -6.07 7.38 20.83
C ASP A 47 -5.94 6.00 21.50
N LYS A 48 -5.91 5.98 22.83
CA LYS A 48 -5.77 4.75 23.63
C LYS A 48 -6.94 3.76 23.48
N GLU A 49 -8.11 4.21 23.03
CA GLU A 49 -9.27 3.34 22.82
C GLU A 49 -9.17 2.56 21.51
N VAL A 50 -8.42 3.10 20.53
CA VAL A 50 -8.19 2.43 19.24
C VAL A 50 -7.08 1.41 19.38
N ARG A 51 -7.42 0.13 19.18
CA ARG A 51 -6.53 -1.02 19.37
C ARG A 51 -5.90 -1.51 18.07
N ALA A 52 -6.53 -1.25 16.94
CA ALA A 52 -6.05 -1.59 15.59
C ALA A 52 -6.76 -0.71 14.54
N VAL A 53 -6.21 -0.68 13.33
CA VAL A 53 -6.78 0.00 12.17
C VAL A 53 -7.29 -1.05 11.19
N VAL A 54 -8.44 -0.80 10.57
CA VAL A 54 -8.89 -1.47 9.35
C VAL A 54 -8.77 -0.48 8.20
N LEU A 55 -8.03 -0.83 7.16
CA LEU A 55 -7.83 -0.02 5.96
C LEU A 55 -8.52 -0.68 4.77
N THR A 56 -9.41 0.06 4.10
CA THR A 56 -10.16 -0.42 2.93
C THR A 56 -10.34 0.68 1.87
N GLY A 57 -10.97 0.36 0.75
CA GLY A 57 -11.33 1.31 -0.30
C GLY A 57 -12.84 1.47 -0.47
N ALA A 58 -13.30 2.66 -0.81
CA ALA A 58 -14.69 2.89 -1.19
C ALA A 58 -14.99 2.34 -2.59
N GLY A 59 -16.16 1.78 -2.78
CA GLY A 59 -16.63 1.29 -4.08
C GLY A 59 -15.96 -0.03 -4.51
N ARG A 60 -15.67 -0.16 -5.81
CA ARG A 60 -15.22 -1.42 -6.43
C ARG A 60 -13.71 -1.70 -6.34
N ALA A 61 -12.94 -0.80 -5.80
CA ALA A 61 -11.48 -0.93 -5.71
C ALA A 61 -10.99 -0.65 -4.30
N PHE A 62 -9.97 -1.37 -3.89
CA PHE A 62 -9.12 -0.94 -2.79
C PHE A 62 -8.34 0.31 -3.23
N SER A 63 -7.51 0.18 -4.28
CA SER A 63 -6.86 1.32 -4.94
C SER A 63 -6.29 0.92 -6.31
N ALA A 64 -6.45 1.80 -7.30
CA ALA A 64 -5.85 1.65 -8.64
C ALA A 64 -4.35 2.01 -8.69
N GLY A 65 -3.74 2.32 -7.56
CA GLY A 65 -2.34 2.75 -7.50
C GLY A 65 -2.17 4.26 -7.57
N MET A 66 -0.97 4.69 -7.97
CA MET A 66 -0.64 6.11 -7.96
C MET A 66 -1.51 6.92 -8.92
N ASP A 67 -1.99 8.08 -8.45
CA ASP A 67 -2.73 9.00 -9.28
C ASP A 67 -1.85 9.54 -10.41
N GLN A 68 -2.16 9.17 -11.64
CA GLN A 68 -1.41 9.57 -12.83
C GLN A 68 -1.85 10.95 -13.37
N GLY A 69 -2.78 11.60 -12.68
CA GLY A 69 -3.42 12.81 -13.18
C GLY A 69 -4.25 12.54 -14.46
N ASN A 70 -4.88 13.58 -14.98
CA ASN A 70 -5.67 13.43 -16.19
C ASN A 70 -4.74 13.39 -17.41
N ARG A 71 -4.47 12.22 -17.99
CA ARG A 71 -3.60 12.00 -19.16
C ARG A 71 -4.10 12.72 -20.43
N ALA A 72 -5.32 13.22 -20.45
CA ALA A 72 -5.87 13.98 -21.59
C ALA A 72 -5.25 15.37 -21.68
N GLY A 73 -4.09 15.47 -22.30
CA GLY A 73 -3.61 16.67 -22.99
C GLY A 73 -3.16 17.86 -22.15
N ARG A 74 -2.93 17.77 -20.87
CA ARG A 74 -2.40 18.89 -20.09
C ARG A 74 -1.08 18.54 -19.41
N ARG A 75 -0.01 19.27 -19.79
CA ARG A 75 1.19 19.44 -18.98
C ARG A 75 0.75 19.75 -17.56
N ARG A 76 1.26 19.02 -16.60
CA ARG A 76 0.95 19.34 -15.23
C ARG A 76 2.15 19.29 -14.35
N ASP A 77 2.23 20.33 -13.57
CA ASP A 77 2.98 20.54 -12.35
C ASP A 77 2.63 19.53 -11.25
N ILE A 78 2.52 18.25 -11.59
CA ILE A 78 2.37 17.18 -10.63
C ILE A 78 3.78 16.79 -10.20
N HIS A 79 4.27 17.44 -9.18
CA HIS A 79 5.43 17.00 -8.43
C HIS A 79 5.07 15.70 -7.69
N TRP A 80 5.13 14.59 -8.42
CA TRP A 80 5.02 13.28 -7.83
C TRP A 80 6.37 12.85 -7.28
N PRO A 81 6.47 12.41 -6.01
CA PRO A 81 7.70 11.75 -5.57
C PRO A 81 7.99 10.46 -6.35
N TYR A 82 6.98 9.93 -7.06
CA TYR A 82 7.06 8.72 -7.89
C TYR A 82 6.49 8.88 -9.31
N GLY A 83 6.07 10.08 -9.68
CA GLY A 83 5.52 10.36 -11.01
C GLY A 83 6.61 10.55 -12.04
N ILE A 84 6.34 10.15 -13.27
CA ILE A 84 7.16 10.49 -14.44
C ILE A 84 7.06 12.00 -14.63
N VAL A 85 7.97 12.76 -14.06
CA VAL A 85 8.14 14.17 -14.38
C VAL A 85 9.06 14.24 -15.57
N HIS A 86 8.55 14.69 -16.70
CA HIS A 86 9.23 14.62 -17.99
C HIS A 86 10.57 15.36 -18.05
N ASP A 87 10.88 16.21 -17.08
CA ASP A 87 12.05 17.08 -17.09
C ASP A 87 13.02 16.87 -15.90
N GLN A 88 12.80 15.86 -15.05
CA GLN A 88 13.73 15.55 -13.95
C GLN A 88 14.90 14.68 -14.41
N THR A 89 16.08 14.97 -13.90
CA THR A 89 17.25 14.11 -14.02
C THR A 89 17.11 12.85 -13.15
N ALA A 90 17.90 11.81 -13.42
CA ALA A 90 17.93 10.61 -12.58
C ALA A 90 18.25 10.94 -11.11
N ALA A 91 19.14 11.91 -10.86
CA ALA A 91 19.48 12.36 -9.52
C ALA A 91 18.28 12.99 -8.81
N GLU A 92 17.54 13.87 -9.48
CA GLU A 92 16.33 14.49 -8.90
C GLU A 92 15.23 13.48 -8.63
N VAL A 93 15.09 12.45 -9.47
CA VAL A 93 14.16 11.34 -9.21
C VAL A 93 14.60 10.56 -7.97
N ILE A 94 15.88 10.19 -7.87
CA ILE A 94 16.43 9.50 -6.69
C ILE A 94 16.24 10.35 -5.43
N ASP A 95 16.52 11.63 -5.47
CA ASP A 95 16.37 12.54 -4.35
C ASP A 95 14.91 12.72 -3.94
N SER A 96 13.99 12.83 -4.91
CA SER A 96 12.55 12.90 -4.60
C SER A 96 12.05 11.66 -3.85
N TRP A 97 12.67 10.52 -4.08
CA TRP A 97 12.35 9.27 -3.39
C TRP A 97 13.02 9.11 -2.03
N ARG A 98 14.12 9.82 -1.80
CA ARG A 98 14.79 9.88 -0.50
C ARG A 98 14.05 10.81 0.48
N ILE A 99 13.36 11.83 -0.04
CA ILE A 99 12.78 12.91 0.76
C ILE A 99 11.44 12.55 1.41
N ASP A 100 10.74 11.50 0.95
CA ASP A 100 9.53 11.04 1.65
C ASP A 100 9.72 9.67 2.29
N PRO A 101 10.34 9.61 3.46
CA PRO A 101 10.48 8.36 4.23
C PRO A 101 9.15 7.89 4.84
N ARG A 102 8.08 8.70 4.76
CA ARG A 102 6.76 8.45 5.33
C ARG A 102 5.83 7.68 4.42
N ASN A 103 6.34 7.04 3.40
CA ASN A 103 5.64 6.12 2.53
C ASN A 103 4.94 4.99 3.30
N PHE A 104 4.43 4.04 2.56
CA PHE A 104 3.83 2.82 3.08
C PHE A 104 4.66 2.13 4.17
N ARG A 105 5.99 2.34 4.21
CA ARG A 105 6.87 1.85 5.27
C ARG A 105 6.43 2.31 6.67
N ARG A 106 5.90 3.53 6.84
CA ARG A 106 5.33 3.96 8.12
C ARG A 106 4.22 3.03 8.58
N MET A 107 3.43 2.48 7.67
CA MET A 107 2.38 1.52 8.01
C MET A 107 2.97 0.22 8.55
N TRP A 108 4.06 -0.25 7.94
CA TRP A 108 4.81 -1.42 8.41
C TRP A 108 5.43 -1.20 9.79
N GLU A 109 5.94 0.00 10.07
CA GLU A 109 6.57 0.37 11.34
C GLU A 109 5.55 0.91 12.38
N PHE A 110 4.25 0.92 12.05
CA PHE A 110 3.22 1.50 12.91
C PHE A 110 3.04 0.72 14.21
N GLY A 111 2.90 1.44 15.33
CA GLY A 111 2.86 0.87 16.67
C GLY A 111 1.57 0.12 17.04
N LYS A 112 0.55 0.15 16.17
CA LYS A 112 -0.71 -0.61 16.31
C LYS A 112 -0.96 -1.45 15.07
N PRO A 113 -1.61 -2.63 15.18
CA PRO A 113 -1.91 -3.45 14.01
C PRO A 113 -2.74 -2.70 12.97
N ILE A 114 -2.34 -2.81 11.68
CA ILE A 114 -3.12 -2.37 10.54
C ILE A 114 -3.60 -3.62 9.81
N ILE A 115 -4.92 -3.74 9.65
CA ILE A 115 -5.57 -4.84 8.94
C ILE A 115 -6.04 -4.31 7.60
N GLY A 116 -5.47 -4.83 6.50
CA GLY A 116 -5.90 -4.56 5.14
C GLY A 116 -7.17 -5.34 4.81
N ALA A 117 -8.25 -4.63 4.49
CA ALA A 117 -9.49 -5.19 3.99
C ALA A 117 -9.60 -4.93 2.48
N ILE A 118 -9.09 -5.86 1.67
CA ILE A 118 -8.98 -5.65 0.22
C ILE A 118 -10.30 -6.03 -0.45
N ASN A 119 -11.09 -5.02 -0.72
CA ASN A 119 -12.48 -5.16 -1.19
C ASN A 119 -12.61 -5.36 -2.71
N GLY A 120 -11.55 -5.15 -3.50
CA GLY A 120 -11.57 -5.24 -4.94
C GLY A 120 -10.20 -5.02 -5.56
N TRP A 121 -10.13 -4.23 -6.63
CA TRP A 121 -8.89 -3.97 -7.36
C TRP A 121 -7.82 -3.32 -6.49
N ALA A 122 -6.65 -3.96 -6.40
CA ALA A 122 -5.44 -3.46 -5.73
C ALA A 122 -4.28 -3.47 -6.74
N MET A 123 -4.06 -2.36 -7.43
CA MET A 123 -3.16 -2.26 -8.57
C MET A 123 -1.96 -1.38 -8.28
N GLY A 124 -0.78 -1.76 -8.77
CA GLY A 124 0.43 -0.97 -8.64
C GLY A 124 0.71 -0.57 -7.19
N ALA A 125 0.85 0.73 -6.92
CA ALA A 125 1.01 1.24 -5.56
C ALA A 125 -0.17 0.88 -4.62
N GLY A 126 -1.37 0.60 -5.14
CA GLY A 126 -2.48 0.08 -4.36
C GLY A 126 -2.20 -1.34 -3.85
N SER A 127 -1.59 -2.19 -4.70
CA SER A 127 -1.13 -3.51 -4.25
C SER A 127 0.00 -3.37 -3.23
N TRP A 128 0.94 -2.45 -3.45
CA TRP A 128 2.01 -2.21 -2.48
C TRP A 128 1.45 -1.76 -1.13
N LEU A 129 0.48 -0.83 -1.12
CA LEU A 129 -0.17 -0.37 0.10
C LEU A 129 -0.75 -1.55 0.90
N SER A 130 -1.35 -2.54 0.23
CA SER A 130 -1.86 -3.73 0.88
C SER A 130 -0.77 -4.61 1.51
N LEU A 131 0.43 -4.69 0.89
CA LEU A 131 1.55 -5.48 1.40
C LEU A 131 2.21 -4.87 2.64
N TYR A 132 1.99 -3.59 2.91
CA TYR A 132 2.50 -2.91 4.11
C TYR A 132 1.51 -2.94 5.28
N THR A 133 0.35 -3.59 5.13
CA THR A 133 -0.52 -3.89 6.27
C THR A 133 0.00 -5.11 7.02
N HIS A 134 -0.24 -5.17 8.34
CA HIS A 134 0.28 -6.27 9.18
C HIS A 134 -0.49 -7.57 9.00
N ILE A 135 -1.79 -7.47 8.72
CA ILE A 135 -2.68 -8.59 8.44
C ILE A 135 -3.52 -8.19 7.24
N THR A 136 -3.60 -9.03 6.22
CA THR A 136 -4.37 -8.69 5.00
C THR A 136 -5.43 -9.73 4.74
N LEU A 137 -6.69 -9.30 4.66
CA LEU A 137 -7.82 -10.10 4.21
C LEU A 137 -8.30 -9.59 2.85
N ALA A 138 -8.81 -10.48 2.04
CA ALA A 138 -9.38 -10.14 0.75
C ALA A 138 -10.84 -10.57 0.64
N SER A 139 -11.64 -9.79 -0.06
CA SER A 139 -12.90 -10.30 -0.60
C SER A 139 -12.61 -11.27 -1.77
N GLU A 140 -13.55 -12.15 -2.07
CA GLU A 140 -13.48 -13.03 -3.25
C GLU A 140 -13.34 -12.26 -4.58
N ASN A 141 -13.75 -10.99 -4.59
CA ASN A 141 -13.65 -10.09 -5.75
C ASN A 141 -12.29 -9.36 -5.84
N ALA A 142 -11.38 -9.58 -4.90
CA ALA A 142 -10.09 -8.87 -4.89
C ALA A 142 -9.19 -9.35 -6.01
N VAL A 143 -8.54 -8.39 -6.66
CA VAL A 143 -7.56 -8.65 -7.73
C VAL A 143 -6.33 -7.80 -7.47
N PHE A 144 -5.16 -8.43 -7.46
CA PHE A 144 -3.88 -7.76 -7.29
C PHE A 144 -3.10 -7.80 -8.60
N ALA A 145 -2.36 -6.75 -8.91
CA ALA A 145 -1.41 -6.76 -10.01
C ALA A 145 -0.37 -5.64 -9.89
N GLN A 146 0.70 -5.79 -10.67
CA GLN A 146 1.77 -4.82 -10.84
C GLN A 146 1.88 -4.38 -12.31
N PRO A 147 0.88 -3.70 -12.88
CA PRO A 147 0.88 -3.32 -14.29
C PRO A 147 2.02 -2.38 -14.66
N GLU A 148 2.60 -1.69 -13.69
CA GLU A 148 3.73 -0.76 -13.83
C GLU A 148 4.98 -1.42 -14.41
N VAL A 149 5.15 -2.72 -14.28
CA VAL A 149 6.29 -3.44 -14.89
C VAL A 149 6.30 -3.32 -16.40
N ARG A 150 5.13 -3.16 -17.03
CA ARG A 150 4.98 -2.93 -18.49
C ARG A 150 5.36 -1.50 -18.90
N HIS A 151 5.56 -0.62 -17.92
CA HIS A 151 5.89 0.80 -18.12
C HIS A 151 7.28 1.14 -17.55
N GLY A 152 8.14 0.13 -17.37
CA GLY A 152 9.52 0.32 -16.92
C GLY A 152 9.68 0.60 -15.43
N SER A 153 8.74 0.21 -14.60
CA SER A 153 8.88 0.25 -13.15
C SER A 153 9.21 -1.14 -12.61
N ASN A 154 9.98 -1.19 -11.53
CA ASN A 154 10.23 -2.42 -10.80
C ASN A 154 9.06 -2.77 -9.87
N THR A 155 9.08 -3.99 -9.36
CA THR A 155 8.18 -4.47 -8.30
C THR A 155 8.78 -4.20 -6.93
N SER A 156 7.97 -4.08 -5.90
CA SER A 156 8.46 -3.95 -4.53
C SER A 156 9.02 -5.28 -3.99
N PHE A 157 10.13 -5.21 -3.24
CA PHE A 157 10.70 -6.37 -2.56
C PHE A 157 9.72 -7.05 -1.60
N MET A 158 8.70 -6.34 -1.12
CA MET A 158 7.64 -6.92 -0.29
C MET A 158 6.91 -8.07 -0.99
N TRP A 159 6.81 -8.07 -2.32
CA TRP A 159 6.27 -9.19 -3.08
C TRP A 159 7.14 -10.44 -2.92
N THR A 160 8.46 -10.28 -2.97
CA THR A 160 9.41 -11.40 -2.76
C THR A 160 9.35 -11.92 -1.34
N LEU A 161 9.25 -11.00 -0.37
CA LEU A 161 9.18 -11.36 1.04
C LEU A 161 7.91 -12.17 1.37
N LEU A 162 6.76 -11.69 0.94
CA LEU A 162 5.45 -12.27 1.31
C LEU A 162 5.03 -13.39 0.36
N GLY A 163 5.16 -13.20 -0.94
CA GLY A 163 4.71 -14.15 -1.95
C GLY A 163 5.76 -15.20 -2.36
N GLY A 164 7.00 -15.04 -1.90
CA GLY A 164 8.13 -15.88 -2.24
C GLY A 164 8.73 -15.58 -3.62
N TYR A 165 10.01 -15.89 -3.78
CA TYR A 165 10.85 -15.51 -4.92
C TYR A 165 10.23 -15.85 -6.29
N LYS A 166 9.80 -17.10 -6.50
CA LYS A 166 9.27 -17.54 -7.81
C LYS A 166 7.97 -16.87 -8.18
N ASN A 167 7.05 -16.71 -7.23
CA ASN A 167 5.77 -16.05 -7.47
C ASN A 167 5.99 -14.55 -7.73
N ALA A 168 6.85 -13.90 -6.94
CA ALA A 168 7.19 -12.49 -7.16
C ALA A 168 7.75 -12.24 -8.56
N LEU A 169 8.66 -13.10 -9.03
CA LEU A 169 9.19 -12.99 -10.39
C LEU A 169 8.12 -13.28 -11.46
N ARG A 170 7.30 -14.33 -11.28
CA ARG A 170 6.23 -14.64 -12.23
C ARG A 170 5.35 -13.41 -12.46
N TYR A 171 4.78 -12.85 -11.40
CA TYR A 171 3.85 -11.73 -11.50
C TYR A 171 4.55 -10.39 -11.74
N GLY A 172 5.74 -10.19 -11.16
CA GLY A 172 6.52 -8.98 -11.34
C GLY A 172 7.19 -8.84 -12.70
N LEU A 173 7.34 -9.91 -13.48
CA LEU A 173 7.88 -9.87 -14.85
C LEU A 173 6.79 -9.85 -15.91
N THR A 174 5.61 -10.40 -15.61
CA THR A 174 4.50 -10.48 -16.60
C THR A 174 3.48 -9.36 -16.40
N GLY A 175 3.30 -8.87 -15.17
CA GLY A 175 2.22 -7.97 -14.79
C GLY A 175 0.85 -8.66 -14.82
N ASP A 176 0.81 -9.99 -14.70
CA ASP A 176 -0.43 -10.76 -14.67
C ASP A 176 -1.23 -10.45 -13.41
N HIS A 177 -2.55 -10.65 -13.52
CA HIS A 177 -3.46 -10.49 -12.41
C HIS A 177 -3.39 -11.71 -11.47
N ILE A 178 -3.55 -11.43 -10.18
CA ILE A 178 -3.61 -12.40 -9.10
C ILE A 178 -5.00 -12.28 -8.47
N ASP A 179 -5.82 -13.30 -8.58
CA ASP A 179 -7.11 -13.32 -7.88
C ASP A 179 -6.95 -13.55 -6.37
N ALA A 180 -8.04 -13.43 -5.63
CA ALA A 180 -8.03 -13.55 -4.17
C ALA A 180 -7.53 -14.92 -3.69
N HIS A 181 -7.89 -16.02 -4.37
CA HIS A 181 -7.49 -17.37 -3.98
C HIS A 181 -6.01 -17.63 -4.26
N GLU A 182 -5.50 -17.14 -5.40
CA GLU A 182 -4.06 -17.20 -5.67
C GLU A 182 -3.28 -16.32 -4.68
N ALA A 183 -3.79 -15.13 -4.34
CA ALA A 183 -3.19 -14.28 -3.32
C ALA A 183 -3.10 -14.97 -1.95
N LEU A 184 -4.13 -15.75 -1.58
CA LEU A 184 -4.13 -16.59 -0.39
C LEU A 184 -3.09 -17.72 -0.50
N ARG A 185 -3.06 -18.42 -1.65
CA ARG A 185 -2.14 -19.52 -1.88
C ARG A 185 -0.67 -19.11 -1.76
N ILE A 186 -0.33 -17.92 -2.25
CA ILE A 186 1.06 -17.43 -2.24
C ILE A 186 1.40 -16.60 -0.99
N GLY A 187 0.45 -16.37 -0.09
CA GLY A 187 0.69 -15.71 1.19
C GLY A 187 0.58 -14.19 1.20
N LEU A 188 0.02 -13.57 0.15
CA LEU A 188 -0.23 -12.12 0.14
C LEU A 188 -1.40 -11.73 1.04
N VAL A 189 -2.34 -12.64 1.24
CA VAL A 189 -3.47 -12.49 2.16
C VAL A 189 -3.60 -13.72 3.05
N VAL A 190 -4.16 -13.54 4.24
CA VAL A 190 -4.30 -14.63 5.21
C VAL A 190 -5.69 -15.28 5.18
N LYS A 191 -6.66 -14.63 4.53
CA LYS A 191 -8.04 -15.14 4.43
C LYS A 191 -8.75 -14.50 3.25
N VAL A 192 -9.59 -15.27 2.58
CA VAL A 192 -10.57 -14.81 1.58
C VAL A 192 -11.97 -15.03 2.15
N VAL A 193 -12.85 -14.05 1.98
CA VAL A 193 -14.24 -14.08 2.47
C VAL A 193 -15.19 -13.47 1.45
N PRO A 194 -16.51 -13.76 1.49
CA PRO A 194 -17.51 -13.01 0.74
C PRO A 194 -17.39 -11.50 0.95
N ALA A 195 -17.65 -10.73 -0.09
CA ALA A 195 -17.43 -9.29 -0.06
C ALA A 195 -18.21 -8.56 1.04
N ASP A 196 -19.42 -9.00 1.34
CA ASP A 196 -20.29 -8.46 2.38
C ASP A 196 -19.82 -8.80 3.81
N GLN A 197 -18.96 -9.81 3.97
CA GLN A 197 -18.42 -10.24 5.27
C GLN A 197 -17.02 -9.66 5.56
N LEU A 198 -16.37 -9.02 4.58
CA LEU A 198 -14.96 -8.61 4.68
C LEU A 198 -14.70 -7.69 5.87
N LEU A 199 -15.47 -6.63 6.03
CA LEU A 199 -15.27 -5.68 7.12
C LEU A 199 -15.57 -6.29 8.49
N ASP A 200 -16.63 -7.08 8.60
CA ASP A 200 -16.96 -7.75 9.85
C ASP A 200 -15.87 -8.72 10.28
N GLU A 201 -15.32 -9.49 9.34
CA GLU A 201 -14.22 -10.39 9.65
C GLU A 201 -12.95 -9.63 10.09
N CYS A 202 -12.63 -8.50 9.46
CA CYS A 202 -11.53 -7.64 9.90
C CYS A 202 -11.78 -7.11 11.33
N PHE A 203 -12.99 -6.66 11.63
CA PHE A 203 -13.31 -6.18 12.98
C PHE A 203 -13.37 -7.29 14.03
N ASN A 204 -13.72 -8.52 13.66
CA ASN A 204 -13.57 -9.68 14.55
C ASN A 204 -12.10 -9.90 14.96
N ILE A 205 -11.16 -9.65 14.03
CA ILE A 205 -9.72 -9.67 14.37
C ILE A 205 -9.36 -8.51 15.30
N VAL A 206 -9.86 -7.29 15.05
CA VAL A 206 -9.65 -6.13 15.95
C VAL A 206 -10.11 -6.45 17.37
N GLU A 207 -11.30 -7.01 17.53
CA GLU A 207 -11.84 -7.39 18.85
C GLU A 207 -11.00 -8.45 19.57
N ARG A 208 -10.43 -9.39 18.81
CA ARG A 208 -9.49 -10.39 19.35
C ARG A 208 -8.19 -9.73 19.79
N ILE A 209 -7.63 -8.82 19.00
CA ILE A 209 -6.45 -8.04 19.35
C ILE A 209 -6.72 -7.17 20.60
N ALA A 210 -7.91 -6.59 20.71
CA ALA A 210 -8.27 -5.76 21.85
C ALA A 210 -8.27 -6.51 23.21
N LYS A 211 -8.38 -7.83 23.18
CA LYS A 211 -8.28 -8.69 24.40
C LYS A 211 -6.83 -8.94 24.83
N VAL A 212 -5.85 -8.65 23.98
CA VAL A 212 -4.43 -8.81 24.29
C VAL A 212 -3.92 -7.51 24.94
N PRO A 213 -3.08 -7.54 25.98
CA PRO A 213 -2.48 -6.31 26.54
C PRO A 213 -1.79 -5.48 25.44
N PRO A 214 -1.96 -4.14 25.42
CA PRO A 214 -1.40 -3.27 24.38
C PRO A 214 0.11 -3.40 24.24
N GLU A 215 0.82 -3.54 25.35
CA GLU A 215 2.27 -3.69 25.41
C GLU A 215 2.71 -4.99 24.71
N THR A 216 1.95 -6.08 24.94
CA THR A 216 2.22 -7.36 24.28
C THR A 216 2.02 -7.26 22.77
N VAL A 217 0.96 -6.59 22.32
CA VAL A 217 0.72 -6.34 20.88
C VAL A 217 1.89 -5.57 20.28
N LYS A 218 2.29 -4.47 20.93
CA LYS A 218 3.39 -3.60 20.49
C LYS A 218 4.72 -4.37 20.40
N ILE A 219 5.04 -5.15 21.45
CA ILE A 219 6.28 -5.96 21.47
C ILE A 219 6.28 -6.96 20.32
N ASN A 220 5.17 -7.69 20.07
CA ASN A 220 5.11 -8.66 18.99
C ASN A 220 5.25 -8.00 17.61
N LEU A 221 4.64 -6.85 17.38
CA LEU A 221 4.85 -6.07 16.15
C LEU A 221 6.33 -5.70 16.00
N GLN A 222 6.95 -5.15 17.04
CA GLN A 222 8.35 -4.75 17.00
C GLN A 222 9.29 -5.92 16.76
N VAL A 223 9.07 -7.07 17.42
CA VAL A 223 9.89 -8.28 17.21
C VAL A 223 9.83 -8.72 15.75
N ALA A 224 8.63 -8.74 15.15
CA ALA A 224 8.47 -9.11 13.75
C ALA A 224 9.14 -8.10 12.81
N THR A 225 8.86 -6.81 12.99
CA THR A 225 9.37 -5.73 12.14
C THR A 225 10.88 -5.59 12.23
N LEU A 226 11.42 -5.47 13.47
CA LEU A 226 12.87 -5.33 13.69
C LEU A 226 13.63 -6.61 13.32
N GLY A 227 13.02 -7.79 13.51
CA GLY A 227 13.60 -9.06 13.07
C GLY A 227 13.85 -9.08 11.57
N LEU A 228 12.88 -8.62 10.77
CA LEU A 228 13.04 -8.52 9.32
C LEU A 228 14.03 -7.41 8.93
N ASP A 229 14.08 -6.30 9.65
CA ASP A 229 15.09 -5.25 9.43
C ASP A 229 16.52 -5.78 9.69
N MET A 230 16.71 -6.58 10.75
CA MET A 230 17.99 -7.25 11.02
C MET A 230 18.38 -8.28 9.94
N MET A 231 17.39 -8.85 9.24
CA MET A 231 17.60 -9.72 8.09
C MET A 231 17.85 -8.94 6.77
N GLY A 232 17.91 -7.60 6.82
CA GLY A 232 18.22 -6.76 5.68
C GLY A 232 17.00 -6.20 4.92
N LEU A 233 15.78 -6.31 5.46
CA LEU A 233 14.58 -5.78 4.77
C LEU A 233 14.72 -4.29 4.48
N ARG A 234 15.23 -3.50 5.41
CA ARG A 234 15.43 -2.05 5.24
C ARG A 234 16.33 -1.73 4.05
N ASP A 235 17.43 -2.46 3.93
CA ASP A 235 18.38 -2.27 2.83
C ASP A 235 17.80 -2.74 1.51
N ALA A 236 17.07 -3.87 1.50
CA ALA A 236 16.39 -4.37 0.32
C ALA A 236 15.33 -3.36 -0.21
N LEU A 237 14.52 -2.76 0.68
CA LEU A 237 13.54 -1.73 0.30
C LEU A 237 14.20 -0.41 -0.15
N THR A 238 15.37 -0.10 0.37
CA THR A 238 16.16 1.07 -0.08
C THR A 238 16.72 0.83 -1.47
N TYR A 239 17.30 -0.34 -1.70
CA TYR A 239 17.83 -0.77 -3.01
C TYR A 239 16.70 -0.81 -4.08
N ASP A 240 15.55 -1.35 -3.73
CA ASP A 240 14.34 -1.39 -4.56
C ASP A 240 14.01 0.02 -5.12
N LYS A 241 13.95 1.03 -4.26
CA LYS A 241 13.73 2.42 -4.66
C LYS A 241 14.83 2.97 -5.58
N GLN A 242 16.09 2.68 -5.27
CA GLN A 242 17.22 3.13 -6.07
C GLN A 242 17.19 2.55 -7.49
N MET A 243 16.77 1.29 -7.64
CA MET A 243 16.68 0.64 -8.94
C MET A 243 15.50 1.13 -9.80
N SER A 244 14.43 1.60 -9.17
CA SER A 244 13.29 2.16 -9.91
C SER A 244 13.64 3.43 -10.70
N ALA A 245 14.48 4.31 -10.15
CA ALA A 245 14.78 5.59 -10.76
C ALA A 245 15.44 5.48 -12.15
N PRO A 246 16.50 4.66 -12.36
CA PRO A 246 17.08 4.46 -13.69
C PRO A 246 16.09 3.89 -14.70
N ALA A 247 15.25 2.92 -14.30
CA ALA A 247 14.25 2.32 -15.18
C ALA A 247 13.26 3.37 -15.74
N HIS A 248 12.80 4.28 -14.88
CA HIS A 248 11.93 5.37 -15.30
C HIS A 248 12.60 6.37 -16.26
N VAL A 249 13.88 6.65 -16.08
CA VAL A 249 14.63 7.55 -16.97
C VAL A 249 14.88 6.91 -18.33
N MET A 250 15.30 5.64 -18.37
CA MET A 250 15.58 4.91 -19.61
C MET A 250 14.32 4.78 -20.48
N LEU A 251 13.18 4.44 -19.87
CA LEU A 251 11.91 4.33 -20.60
C LEU A 251 11.50 5.67 -21.23
N ARG A 252 11.77 6.81 -20.59
CA ARG A 252 11.47 8.13 -21.14
C ARG A 252 12.26 8.41 -22.42
N GLU A 253 13.51 8.02 -22.46
CA GLU A 253 14.36 8.20 -23.65
C GLU A 253 13.84 7.37 -24.81
N GLU A 254 13.35 6.15 -24.56
CA GLU A 254 12.73 5.31 -25.59
C GLU A 254 11.41 5.88 -26.10
N LEU A 255 10.56 6.41 -25.22
CA LEU A 255 9.29 7.04 -25.60
C LEU A 255 9.45 8.39 -26.32
N ARG A 256 10.64 8.98 -26.30
CA ARG A 256 10.98 10.21 -27.03
C ARG A 256 11.53 9.96 -28.45
N LYS A 257 11.83 8.70 -28.76
CA LYS A 257 12.23 8.32 -30.13
C LYS A 257 11.01 8.40 -31.04
N PRO A 258 11.11 9.05 -32.21
CA PRO A 258 10.02 9.22 -33.17
C PRO A 258 9.53 7.87 -33.72
#